data_c73fe3918fb289adddbd9d7900f5b107
#
_entry.id   c73fe3918fb289adddbd9d7900f5b107
#
_cell.length_a   1.000
_cell.length_b   1.000
_cell.length_c   1.000
_cell.angle_alpha   90.00
_cell.angle_beta   90.00
_cell.angle_gamma   90.00
#
_symmetry.space_group_name_H-M   'P 1'
#
loop_
_entity.id
_entity.type
_entity.pdbx_description
1 polymer ?
#
loop_
_entity_poly.entity_id
_entity_poly.type
_entity_poly.pdbx_seq_one_letter_code
_entity_poly.pdbx_strand_id
1 'polypeptide(L)'
;MFHTEYAGRALNHMLALPLRPEGLYFKKAVILILCFLLLLTLEAAGLSFCASRWFGLSEDFFPELIRYLGSIALLSLPTILFMLLIALLNENMWVSLGIGIIFLSMATVLTDGPFALRLVPFLTPFAGLEETCTVLAAGDTFSGDLKNLLLCAVAETIILIIAAIPAARTRRYTL
;
A
#
# COMPACT_ATOMS: atom_id res chain seq x y z
N MET A 1 2.74 3.91 -14.82
CA MET A 1 1.68 4.88 -15.15
C MET A 1 2.24 6.30 -15.38
N PHE A 2 2.82 6.99 -14.39
CA PHE A 2 3.38 8.34 -14.65
C PHE A 2 4.51 8.33 -15.68
N HIS A 3 5.43 7.37 -15.64
CA HIS A 3 6.59 7.30 -16.54
C HIS A 3 6.24 7.10 -18.01
N THR A 4 5.21 6.34 -18.32
CA THR A 4 4.72 6.17 -19.70
C THR A 4 4.12 7.46 -20.25
N GLU A 5 3.54 8.30 -19.41
CA GLU A 5 3.01 9.61 -19.77
C GLU A 5 4.14 10.64 -19.99
N TYR A 6 5.22 10.56 -19.19
CA TYR A 6 6.43 11.39 -19.40
C TYR A 6 7.11 11.06 -20.72
N ALA A 7 7.32 9.77 -21.00
CA ALA A 7 7.99 9.32 -22.23
C ALA A 7 7.21 9.68 -23.51
N GLY A 8 5.87 9.68 -23.44
CA GLY A 8 4.99 9.98 -24.57
C GLY A 8 4.66 11.46 -24.78
N ARG A 9 5.22 12.40 -23.98
CA ARG A 9 4.80 13.81 -23.92
C ARG A 9 3.28 13.99 -23.72
N ALA A 10 2.58 12.92 -23.36
CA ALA A 10 1.14 12.92 -23.14
C ALA A 10 0.74 13.85 -21.99
N LEU A 11 1.63 14.04 -21.00
CA LEU A 11 1.45 14.99 -19.91
C LEU A 11 1.29 16.42 -20.42
N ASN A 12 2.07 16.84 -21.43
CA ASN A 12 1.96 18.18 -21.99
C ASN A 12 0.61 18.40 -22.70
N HIS A 13 0.07 17.37 -23.36
CA HIS A 13 -1.25 17.41 -23.94
C HIS A 13 -2.36 17.38 -22.89
N MET A 14 -2.20 16.62 -21.79
CA MET A 14 -3.16 16.57 -20.69
C MET A 14 -3.18 17.87 -19.88
N LEU A 15 -2.01 18.56 -19.74
CA LEU A 15 -1.91 19.84 -19.04
C LEU A 15 -2.49 21.01 -19.87
N ALA A 16 -2.61 20.86 -21.18
CA ALA A 16 -3.33 21.83 -22.04
C ALA A 16 -4.86 21.75 -21.84
N LEU A 17 -5.37 20.64 -21.29
CA LEU A 17 -6.76 20.54 -20.85
C LEU A 17 -6.91 21.13 -19.43
N PRO A 18 -8.07 21.72 -19.07
CA PRO A 18 -8.32 22.32 -17.75
C PRO A 18 -8.48 21.24 -16.65
N LEU A 19 -7.64 20.22 -16.67
CA LEU A 19 -7.64 19.15 -15.68
C LEU A 19 -6.80 19.57 -14.47
N ARG A 20 -7.36 19.41 -13.28
CA ARG A 20 -6.65 19.66 -12.04
C ARG A 20 -5.62 18.53 -11.83
N PRO A 21 -4.32 18.84 -11.66
CA PRO A 21 -3.27 17.82 -11.49
C PRO A 21 -3.51 16.91 -10.27
N GLU A 22 -4.14 17.46 -9.24
CA GLU A 22 -4.57 16.72 -8.05
C GLU A 22 -5.54 15.59 -8.41
N GLY A 23 -6.51 15.84 -9.30
CA GLY A 23 -7.46 14.84 -9.76
C GLY A 23 -6.79 13.67 -10.51
N LEU A 24 -5.69 13.93 -11.19
CA LEU A 24 -4.92 12.88 -11.89
C LEU A 24 -4.25 11.92 -10.89
N TYR A 25 -3.63 12.47 -9.83
CA TYR A 25 -3.03 11.67 -8.76
C TYR A 25 -4.07 10.76 -8.10
N PHE A 26 -5.21 11.31 -7.70
CA PHE A 26 -6.27 10.54 -7.04
C PHE A 26 -6.87 9.46 -7.95
N LYS A 27 -7.09 9.74 -9.23
CA LYS A 27 -7.54 8.71 -10.18
C LYS A 27 -6.56 7.55 -10.27
N LYS A 28 -5.25 7.83 -10.33
CA LYS A 28 -4.22 6.80 -10.35
C LYS A 28 -4.14 6.02 -9.03
N ALA A 29 -4.28 6.71 -7.89
CA ALA A 29 -4.34 6.07 -6.59
C ALA A 29 -5.52 5.08 -6.51
N VAL A 30 -6.70 5.50 -6.94
CA VAL A 30 -7.89 4.62 -6.96
C VAL A 30 -7.66 3.39 -7.85
N ILE A 31 -7.12 3.56 -9.05
CA ILE A 31 -6.83 2.43 -9.95
C ILE A 31 -5.84 1.45 -9.30
N LEU A 32 -4.76 1.95 -8.67
CA LEU A 32 -3.78 1.10 -7.99
C LEU A 32 -4.40 0.35 -6.81
N ILE A 33 -5.22 1.01 -6.01
CA ILE A 33 -5.93 0.39 -4.89
C ILE A 33 -6.89 -0.69 -5.40
N LEU A 34 -7.64 -0.43 -6.48
CA LEU A 34 -8.52 -1.43 -7.09
C LEU A 34 -7.75 -2.63 -7.62
N CYS A 35 -6.62 -2.42 -8.31
CA CYS A 35 -5.75 -3.51 -8.74
C CYS A 35 -5.20 -4.32 -7.55
N PHE A 36 -4.81 -3.65 -6.47
CA PHE A 36 -4.34 -4.31 -5.26
C PHE A 36 -5.45 -5.15 -4.59
N LEU A 37 -6.66 -4.61 -4.46
CA LEU A 37 -7.80 -5.36 -3.94
C LEU A 37 -8.15 -6.56 -4.81
N LEU A 38 -8.02 -6.45 -6.12
CA LEU A 38 -8.21 -7.58 -7.04
C LEU A 38 -7.16 -8.67 -6.80
N LEU A 39 -5.91 -8.31 -6.56
CA LEU A 39 -4.86 -9.28 -6.19
C LEU A 39 -5.18 -9.96 -4.86
N LEU A 40 -5.61 -9.23 -3.85
CA LEU A 40 -6.03 -9.80 -2.56
C LEU A 40 -7.24 -10.75 -2.71
N THR A 41 -8.19 -10.45 -3.58
CA THR A 41 -9.31 -11.38 -3.85
C THR A 41 -8.86 -12.67 -4.53
N LEU A 42 -7.87 -12.59 -5.43
CA LEU A 42 -7.25 -13.78 -6.05
C LEU A 42 -6.49 -14.60 -5.00
N GLU A 43 -5.76 -13.96 -4.10
CA GLU A 43 -5.08 -14.61 -2.98
C GLU A 43 -6.10 -15.31 -2.07
N ALA A 44 -7.18 -14.63 -1.69
CA ALA A 44 -8.26 -15.22 -0.91
C ALA A 44 -8.86 -16.46 -1.57
N ALA A 45 -9.12 -16.40 -2.87
CA ALA A 45 -9.63 -17.53 -3.63
C ALA A 45 -8.64 -18.71 -3.64
N GLY A 46 -7.35 -18.43 -3.84
CA GLY A 46 -6.28 -19.44 -3.79
C GLY A 46 -6.18 -20.09 -2.41
N LEU A 47 -6.14 -19.30 -1.35
CA LEU A 47 -6.09 -19.82 0.03
C LEU A 47 -7.33 -20.64 0.37
N SER A 48 -8.52 -20.18 -0.02
CA SER A 48 -9.76 -20.92 0.22
C SER A 48 -9.79 -22.25 -0.54
N PHE A 49 -9.29 -22.27 -1.78
CA PHE A 49 -9.18 -23.49 -2.58
C PHE A 49 -8.19 -24.49 -1.94
N CYS A 50 -7.01 -24.03 -1.52
CA CYS A 50 -6.02 -24.87 -0.85
C CYS A 50 -6.54 -25.41 0.48
N ALA A 51 -7.15 -24.56 1.29
CA ALA A 51 -7.72 -24.95 2.57
C ALA A 51 -8.82 -26.01 2.41
N SER A 52 -9.72 -25.82 1.45
CA SER A 52 -10.78 -26.79 1.18
C SER A 52 -10.27 -28.14 0.68
N ARG A 53 -9.17 -28.15 -0.06
CA ARG A 53 -8.61 -29.37 -0.69
C ARG A 53 -7.75 -30.21 0.24
N TRP A 54 -6.98 -29.54 1.14
CA TRP A 54 -5.96 -30.22 1.94
C TRP A 54 -6.25 -30.32 3.41
N PHE A 55 -6.98 -29.34 3.99
CA PHE A 55 -7.15 -29.26 5.45
C PHE A 55 -8.61 -29.37 5.91
N GLY A 56 -9.56 -29.25 5.01
CA GLY A 56 -10.97 -29.06 5.37
C GLY A 56 -11.24 -27.65 5.89
N LEU A 57 -12.40 -27.11 5.56
CA LEU A 57 -12.81 -25.77 6.01
C LEU A 57 -13.37 -25.87 7.44
N SER A 58 -12.76 -25.12 8.37
CA SER A 58 -13.37 -24.86 9.68
C SER A 58 -14.46 -23.79 9.56
N GLU A 59 -15.41 -23.77 10.50
CA GLU A 59 -16.49 -22.76 10.51
C GLU A 59 -15.93 -21.33 10.66
N ASP A 60 -14.80 -21.17 11.34
CA ASP A 60 -14.14 -19.86 11.58
C ASP A 60 -13.20 -19.42 10.45
N PHE A 61 -12.93 -20.27 9.46
CA PHE A 61 -11.96 -19.98 8.41
C PHE A 61 -12.27 -18.69 7.65
N PHE A 62 -13.50 -18.48 7.21
CA PHE A 62 -13.85 -17.28 6.43
C PHE A 62 -13.78 -15.98 7.23
N PRO A 63 -14.28 -15.89 8.47
CA PRO A 63 -14.10 -14.72 9.31
C PRO A 63 -12.63 -14.36 9.54
N GLU A 64 -11.79 -15.36 9.80
CA GLU A 64 -10.35 -15.18 10.00
C GLU A 64 -9.65 -14.70 8.72
N LEU A 65 -9.97 -15.31 7.57
CA LEU A 65 -9.44 -14.90 6.27
C LEU A 65 -9.79 -13.45 5.94
N ILE A 66 -11.03 -13.03 6.16
CA ILE A 66 -11.48 -11.64 5.91
C ILE A 66 -10.73 -10.68 6.85
N ARG A 67 -10.55 -11.05 8.11
CA ARG A 67 -9.80 -10.23 9.08
C ARG A 67 -8.35 -10.07 8.67
N TYR A 68 -7.69 -11.16 8.28
CA TYR A 68 -6.32 -11.19 7.79
C TYR A 68 -6.14 -10.29 6.56
N LEU A 69 -6.93 -10.51 5.52
CA LEU A 69 -6.85 -9.75 4.27
C LEU A 69 -7.22 -8.28 4.47
N GLY A 70 -8.20 -7.99 5.33
CA GLY A 70 -8.58 -6.63 5.70
C GLY A 70 -7.46 -5.87 6.41
N SER A 71 -6.76 -6.54 7.33
CA SER A 71 -5.59 -5.96 8.01
C SER A 71 -4.46 -5.67 7.02
N ILE A 72 -4.12 -6.62 6.15
CA ILE A 72 -3.10 -6.42 5.11
C ILE A 72 -3.49 -5.30 4.15
N ALA A 73 -4.75 -5.26 3.73
CA ALA A 73 -5.23 -4.20 2.85
C ALA A 73 -5.01 -2.82 3.48
N LEU A 74 -5.38 -2.65 4.73
CA LEU A 74 -5.25 -1.38 5.44
C LEU A 74 -3.78 -0.98 5.68
N LEU A 75 -2.95 -1.93 6.11
CA LEU A 75 -1.52 -1.71 6.37
C LEU A 75 -0.72 -1.41 5.09
N SER A 76 -1.17 -1.88 3.93
CA SER A 76 -0.49 -1.65 2.65
C SER A 76 -0.86 -0.31 1.99
N LEU A 77 -1.96 0.35 2.40
CA LEU A 77 -2.39 1.62 1.82
C LEU A 77 -1.32 2.72 1.87
N PRO A 78 -0.66 3.00 3.03
CA PRO A 78 0.37 4.03 3.08
C PRO A 78 1.54 3.73 2.15
N THR A 79 1.96 2.47 2.02
CA THR A 79 3.02 2.05 1.11
C THR A 79 2.66 2.34 -0.35
N ILE A 80 1.45 2.00 -0.78
CA ILE A 80 0.96 2.25 -2.14
C ILE A 80 0.94 3.75 -2.45
N LEU A 81 0.40 4.56 -1.53
CA LEU A 81 0.33 6.01 -1.70
C LEU A 81 1.71 6.68 -1.68
N PHE A 82 2.61 6.20 -0.85
CA PHE A 82 3.98 6.71 -0.78
C PHE A 82 4.75 6.40 -2.06
N MET A 83 4.67 5.18 -2.59
CA MET A 83 5.28 4.83 -3.88
C MET A 83 4.69 5.63 -5.04
N LEU A 84 3.38 5.88 -5.01
CA LEU A 84 2.75 6.73 -6.01
C LEU A 84 3.23 8.18 -5.92
N LEU A 85 3.46 8.69 -4.69
CA LEU A 85 4.03 10.01 -4.45
C LEU A 85 5.47 10.11 -4.97
N ILE A 86 6.31 9.10 -4.71
CA ILE A 86 7.67 9.04 -5.25
C ILE A 86 7.64 9.02 -6.78
N ALA A 87 6.75 8.23 -7.38
CA ALA A 87 6.59 8.18 -8.83
C ALA A 87 6.05 9.49 -9.42
N LEU A 88 5.30 10.27 -8.67
CA LEU A 88 4.88 11.61 -9.04
C LEU A 88 6.06 12.59 -9.03
N LEU A 89 6.94 12.49 -8.04
CA LEU A 89 8.07 13.41 -7.85
C LEU A 89 9.25 13.11 -8.79
N ASN A 90 9.41 11.87 -9.24
CA ASN A 90 10.52 11.45 -10.09
C ASN A 90 10.06 11.13 -11.50
N GLU A 91 10.71 11.76 -12.50
CA GLU A 91 10.48 11.48 -13.93
C GLU A 91 11.11 10.17 -14.37
N ASN A 92 12.22 9.80 -13.71
CA ASN A 92 12.96 8.60 -14.06
C ASN A 92 12.35 7.38 -13.32
N MET A 93 11.82 6.44 -14.12
CA MET A 93 11.26 5.18 -13.63
C MET A 93 12.27 4.37 -12.81
N TRP A 94 13.53 4.35 -13.24
CA TRP A 94 14.58 3.57 -12.57
C TRP A 94 14.88 4.08 -11.16
N VAL A 95 14.79 5.40 -10.95
CA VAL A 95 14.95 6.00 -9.62
C VAL A 95 13.81 5.59 -8.70
N SER A 96 12.57 5.67 -9.16
CA SER A 96 11.41 5.25 -8.36
C SER A 96 11.46 3.75 -8.04
N LEU A 97 11.84 2.92 -9.01
CA LEU A 97 11.99 1.48 -8.82
C LEU A 97 13.14 1.18 -7.84
N GLY A 98 14.30 1.82 -8.00
CA GLY A 98 15.46 1.66 -7.11
C GLY A 98 15.14 2.02 -5.67
N ILE A 99 14.46 3.14 -5.46
CA ILE A 99 13.98 3.55 -4.12
C ILE A 99 13.07 2.47 -3.54
N GLY A 100 12.11 1.95 -4.32
CA GLY A 100 11.19 0.90 -3.87
C GLY A 100 11.93 -0.39 -3.46
N ILE A 101 12.91 -0.83 -4.24
CA ILE A 101 13.73 -2.02 -3.94
C ILE A 101 14.55 -1.82 -2.66
N ILE A 102 15.17 -0.65 -2.49
CA ILE A 102 15.94 -0.33 -1.29
C ILE A 102 15.04 -0.37 -0.06
N PHE A 103 13.88 0.29 -0.10
CA PHE A 103 12.95 0.28 1.02
C PHE A 103 12.41 -1.11 1.32
N LEU A 104 12.11 -1.92 0.29
CA LEU A 104 11.67 -3.30 0.47
C LEU A 104 12.76 -4.15 1.13
N SER A 105 14.02 -4.01 0.69
CA SER A 105 15.15 -4.71 1.29
C SER A 105 15.40 -4.27 2.73
N MET A 106 15.26 -2.98 3.02
CA MET A 106 15.34 -2.48 4.39
C MET A 106 14.20 -3.01 5.26
N ALA A 107 13.00 -3.12 4.72
CA ALA A 107 11.84 -3.63 5.44
C ALA A 107 12.07 -5.06 5.93
N THR A 108 12.61 -5.94 5.10
CA THR A 108 12.89 -7.34 5.49
C THR A 108 13.96 -7.48 6.59
N VAL A 109 14.87 -6.51 6.72
CA VAL A 109 15.94 -6.53 7.73
C VAL A 109 15.51 -5.85 9.03
N LEU A 110 14.65 -4.83 8.94
CA LEU A 110 14.29 -3.98 10.07
C LEU A 110 12.96 -4.40 10.74
N THR A 111 12.31 -5.44 10.27
CA THR A 111 11.02 -5.92 10.84
C THR A 111 11.16 -6.24 12.34
N ASP A 112 12.31 -6.81 12.76
CA ASP A 112 12.59 -7.13 14.16
C ASP A 112 13.05 -5.93 15.01
N GLY A 113 13.07 -4.74 14.41
CA GLY A 113 13.52 -3.51 15.05
C GLY A 113 12.54 -2.95 16.10
N PRO A 114 12.93 -1.88 16.81
CA PRO A 114 12.06 -1.22 17.78
C PRO A 114 10.79 -0.68 17.11
N PHE A 115 9.70 -0.61 17.88
CA PHE A 115 8.36 -0.21 17.41
C PHE A 115 8.36 1.07 16.56
N ALA A 116 9.20 2.05 16.90
CA ALA A 116 9.31 3.29 16.14
C ALA A 116 9.76 3.09 14.66
N LEU A 117 10.57 2.07 14.38
CA LEU A 117 10.95 1.72 13.00
C LEU A 117 9.83 1.03 12.25
N ARG A 118 8.98 0.27 12.94
CA ARG A 118 7.81 -0.41 12.35
C ARG A 118 6.75 0.56 11.83
N LEU A 119 6.82 1.84 12.23
CA LEU A 119 5.92 2.91 11.78
C LEU A 119 6.32 3.53 10.44
N VAL A 120 7.39 3.09 9.80
CA VAL A 120 7.73 3.57 8.45
C VAL A 120 6.80 2.91 7.43
N PRO A 121 6.21 3.65 6.46
CA PRO A 121 5.19 3.15 5.53
C PRO A 121 5.54 1.87 4.78
N PHE A 122 6.83 1.54 4.64
CA PHE A 122 7.29 0.29 4.01
C PHE A 122 7.46 -0.87 4.98
N LEU A 123 7.69 -0.60 6.27
CA LEU A 123 7.82 -1.62 7.29
C LEU A 123 6.48 -2.03 7.88
N THR A 124 5.53 -1.11 7.92
CA THR A 124 4.20 -1.33 8.50
C THR A 124 3.48 -2.58 7.96
N PRO A 125 3.46 -2.89 6.64
CA PRO A 125 2.83 -4.10 6.13
C PRO A 125 3.53 -5.38 6.61
N PHE A 126 4.86 -5.41 6.69
CA PHE A 126 5.63 -6.58 7.11
C PHE A 126 5.47 -6.86 8.61
N ALA A 127 5.63 -5.83 9.43
CA ALA A 127 5.41 -5.93 10.88
C ALA A 127 3.96 -6.33 11.20
N GLY A 128 3.00 -5.76 10.49
CA GLY A 128 1.60 -6.07 10.66
C GLY A 128 1.20 -7.46 10.18
N LEU A 129 1.89 -8.02 9.17
CA LEU A 129 1.68 -9.38 8.70
C LEU A 129 2.03 -10.39 9.81
N GLU A 130 3.22 -10.26 10.41
CA GLU A 130 3.69 -11.11 11.48
C GLU A 130 2.74 -11.05 12.69
N GLU A 131 2.39 -9.84 13.11
CA GLU A 131 1.48 -9.60 14.22
C GLU A 131 0.08 -10.19 13.95
N THR A 132 -0.44 -10.05 12.74
CA THR A 132 -1.74 -10.61 12.34
C THR A 132 -1.71 -12.14 12.37
N CYS A 133 -0.64 -12.76 11.89
CA CYS A 133 -0.48 -14.22 11.93
C CYS A 133 -0.41 -14.73 13.37
N THR A 134 0.32 -14.06 14.26
CA THR A 134 0.43 -14.47 15.68
C THR A 134 -0.90 -14.34 16.42
N VAL A 135 -1.65 -13.27 16.18
CA VAL A 135 -2.97 -13.04 16.76
C VAL A 135 -3.98 -14.09 16.31
N LEU A 136 -3.99 -14.41 15.01
CA LEU A 136 -4.87 -15.46 14.47
C LEU A 136 -4.52 -16.84 15.03
N ALA A 137 -3.22 -17.17 15.12
CA ALA A 137 -2.77 -18.44 15.70
C ALA A 137 -3.12 -18.59 17.18
N ALA A 138 -3.18 -17.49 17.93
CA ALA A 138 -3.60 -17.46 19.34
C ALA A 138 -5.11 -17.51 19.54
N GLY A 139 -5.91 -17.36 18.49
CA GLY A 139 -7.38 -17.28 18.56
C GLY A 139 -7.89 -15.97 19.19
N ASP A 140 -7.02 -14.98 19.35
CA ASP A 140 -7.37 -13.67 19.90
C ASP A 140 -7.97 -12.74 18.84
N THR A 141 -8.83 -11.84 19.29
CA THR A 141 -9.52 -10.94 18.36
C THR A 141 -8.62 -9.80 17.84
N PHE A 142 -7.77 -9.24 18.68
CA PHE A 142 -6.76 -8.21 18.31
C PHE A 142 -5.74 -8.02 19.44
N SER A 143 -4.45 -8.08 19.14
CA SER A 143 -3.41 -7.60 20.07
C SER A 143 -3.43 -6.06 20.14
N GLY A 144 -2.92 -5.53 21.27
CA GLY A 144 -2.78 -4.08 21.43
C GLY A 144 -1.87 -3.47 20.36
N ASP A 145 -0.81 -4.18 19.98
CA ASP A 145 0.17 -3.73 19.01
C ASP A 145 -0.40 -3.71 17.58
N LEU A 146 -1.20 -4.69 17.19
CA LEU A 146 -1.89 -4.70 15.90
C LEU A 146 -2.86 -3.51 15.77
N LYS A 147 -3.59 -3.18 16.83
CA LYS A 147 -4.48 -1.99 16.84
C LYS A 147 -3.69 -0.70 16.64
N ASN A 148 -2.55 -0.57 17.33
CA ASN A 148 -1.68 0.60 17.20
C ASN A 148 -1.11 0.72 15.79
N LEU A 149 -0.67 -0.39 15.18
CA LEU A 149 -0.19 -0.41 13.78
C LEU A 149 -1.29 -0.01 12.81
N LEU A 150 -2.51 -0.52 12.97
CA LEU A 150 -3.65 -0.15 12.11
C LEU A 150 -4.01 1.33 12.25
N LEU A 151 -4.01 1.88 13.47
CA LEU A 151 -4.24 3.31 13.69
C LEU A 151 -3.15 4.17 13.06
N CYS A 152 -1.88 3.77 13.18
CA CYS A 152 -0.76 4.44 12.55
C CYS A 152 -0.86 4.39 11.02
N ALA A 153 -1.22 3.26 10.42
CA ALA A 153 -1.42 3.14 8.99
C ALA A 153 -2.53 4.07 8.46
N VAL A 154 -3.61 4.23 9.22
CA VAL A 154 -4.67 5.21 8.89
C VAL A 154 -4.14 6.63 8.96
N ALA A 155 -3.40 6.98 10.02
CA ALA A 155 -2.81 8.31 10.18
C ALA A 155 -1.81 8.62 9.06
N GLU A 156 -0.92 7.69 8.71
CA GLU A 156 0.02 7.82 7.60
C GLU A 156 -0.70 7.99 6.27
N THR A 157 -1.75 7.23 6.03
CA THR A 157 -2.58 7.35 4.82
C THR A 157 -3.14 8.77 4.68
N ILE A 158 -3.69 9.33 5.76
CA ILE A 158 -4.22 10.70 5.78
C ILE A 158 -3.11 11.72 5.51
N ILE A 159 -1.96 11.58 6.17
CA ILE A 159 -0.81 12.47 5.99
C ILE A 159 -0.33 12.44 4.54
N LEU A 160 -0.20 11.25 3.93
CA LEU A 160 0.23 11.09 2.54
C LEU A 160 -0.78 11.69 1.54
N ILE A 161 -2.07 11.54 1.78
CA ILE A 161 -3.11 12.19 0.97
C ILE A 161 -2.98 13.72 1.04
N ILE A 162 -2.79 14.27 2.23
CA ILE A 162 -2.61 15.72 2.41
C ILE A 162 -1.30 16.18 1.74
N ALA A 163 -0.21 15.45 1.87
CA ALA A 163 1.09 15.77 1.27
C ALA A 163 1.07 15.67 -0.26
N ALA A 164 0.25 14.80 -0.83
CA ALA A 164 0.13 14.64 -2.28
C ALA A 164 -0.47 15.88 -2.97
N ILE A 165 -1.32 16.64 -2.29
CA ILE A 165 -1.98 17.84 -2.85
C ILE A 165 -0.95 18.92 -3.24
N PRO A 166 -0.08 19.44 -2.34
CA PRO A 166 0.93 20.43 -2.71
C PRO A 166 1.97 19.85 -3.68
N ALA A 167 2.36 18.58 -3.54
CA ALA A 167 3.30 17.93 -4.44
C ALA A 167 2.79 17.87 -5.89
N ALA A 168 1.50 17.61 -6.08
CA ALA A 168 0.88 17.63 -7.40
C ALA A 168 0.77 19.05 -7.98
N ARG A 169 0.62 20.08 -7.14
CA ARG A 169 0.56 21.48 -7.56
C ARG A 169 1.92 22.03 -7.97
N THR A 170 2.95 21.78 -7.20
CA THR A 170 4.30 22.29 -7.48
C THR A 170 4.84 21.81 -8.83
N ARG A 171 4.51 20.61 -9.25
CA ARG A 171 4.89 20.09 -10.57
C ARG A 171 4.29 20.84 -11.76
N ARG A 172 3.16 21.50 -11.58
CA ARG A 172 2.55 22.32 -12.65
C ARG A 172 3.39 23.53 -13.05
N TYR A 173 4.27 24.00 -12.15
CA TYR A 173 5.07 25.21 -12.37
C TYR A 173 6.50 24.92 -12.86
N THR A 174 6.90 23.65 -12.93
CA THR A 174 8.26 23.24 -13.35
C THR A 174 8.30 22.62 -14.75
N LEU A 175 7.17 22.54 -15.44
CA LEU A 175 7.01 22.11 -16.83
C LEU A 175 6.62 23.29 -17.72
#